data_e2e3a8724473590e4697a5bd9f903d27
#
_entry.id   e2e3a8724473590e4697a5bd9f903d27
#
_cell.length_a   1.000
_cell.length_b   1.000
_cell.length_c   1.000
_cell.angle_alpha   90.00
_cell.angle_beta   90.00
_cell.angle_gamma   90.00
#
_symmetry.space_group_name_H-M   'P 1'
#
loop_
_entity.id
_entity.type
_entity.pdbx_description
1 polymer ?
#
loop_
_entity_poly.entity_id
_entity_poly.type
_entity_poly.pdbx_seq_one_letter_code
_entity_poly.pdbx_strand_id
1 'polypeptide(L)'
;GYTEENGYLKLVYYDWTDPIESNITRLMAKIDEVKNATGASQVDLIGHSMGGLVARAYVQSDGYLARDDVAHLITLGSPHLGASKAYPTWEAATLYETLPEEYHQLAILWNFIARKNTDILFELRSMIPSIQDLLPTADYLDLGQLVTGYLYDDTENDALIPEAHMVHQNDYLTDLYMGVSSL
;
A
#
# COMPACT_ATOMS: atom_id res chain seq x y z
N GLY A 1 -8.90 12.43 27.60
CA GLY A 1 -8.34 11.53 26.57
C GLY A 1 -8.73 12.00 25.18
N TYR A 2 -8.16 11.42 24.17
CA TYR A 2 -8.48 11.69 22.76
C TYR A 2 -9.75 10.91 22.39
N THR A 3 -10.79 11.61 21.97
CA THR A 3 -12.05 11.00 21.49
C THR A 3 -12.55 11.77 20.27
N GLU A 4 -13.41 11.16 19.45
CA GLU A 4 -14.05 11.85 18.33
C GLU A 4 -15.00 12.95 18.83
N GLU A 5 -15.67 12.74 19.97
CA GLU A 5 -16.61 13.69 20.56
C GLU A 5 -15.94 15.02 20.96
N ASN A 6 -14.72 14.96 21.49
CA ASN A 6 -13.99 16.19 21.86
C ASN A 6 -13.15 16.77 20.73
N GLY A 7 -13.20 16.17 19.54
CA GLY A 7 -12.53 16.66 18.34
C GLY A 7 -11.03 16.36 18.25
N TYR A 8 -10.44 15.75 19.30
CA TYR A 8 -9.01 15.43 19.33
C TYR A 8 -8.64 14.12 18.63
N LEU A 9 -9.62 13.25 18.34
CA LEU A 9 -9.45 12.06 17.49
C LEU A 9 -10.30 12.22 16.25
N LYS A 10 -9.73 12.00 15.09
CA LYS A 10 -10.45 12.02 13.82
C LYS A 10 -10.04 10.83 12.96
N LEU A 11 -11.03 10.22 12.33
CA LEU A 11 -10.80 9.16 11.36
C LEU A 11 -10.68 9.75 9.95
N VAL A 12 -9.72 9.25 9.20
CA VAL A 12 -9.56 9.54 7.77
C VAL A 12 -10.05 8.34 6.98
N TYR A 13 -11.10 8.55 6.22
CA TYR A 13 -11.60 7.58 5.25
C TYR A 13 -11.06 7.95 3.88
N TYR A 14 -10.44 7.00 3.20
CA TYR A 14 -9.88 7.19 1.87
C TYR A 14 -10.31 6.06 0.95
N ASP A 15 -10.20 6.25 -0.35
CA ASP A 15 -10.47 5.20 -1.32
C ASP A 15 -9.24 4.30 -1.44
N TRP A 16 -9.35 3.09 -0.90
CA TRP A 16 -8.26 2.13 -0.90
C TRP A 16 -7.98 1.56 -2.30
N THR A 17 -8.90 1.74 -3.25
CA THR A 17 -8.72 1.29 -4.64
C THR A 17 -7.86 2.26 -5.45
N ASP A 18 -7.87 3.55 -5.07
CA ASP A 18 -7.05 4.58 -5.71
C ASP A 18 -5.56 4.42 -5.37
N PRO A 19 -4.65 4.90 -6.23
CA PRO A 19 -3.22 4.98 -5.90
C PRO A 19 -2.99 5.68 -4.55
N ILE A 20 -1.99 5.21 -3.81
CA ILE A 20 -1.68 5.72 -2.47
C ILE A 20 -1.51 7.25 -2.48
N GLU A 21 -0.78 7.77 -3.46
CA GLU A 21 -0.49 9.19 -3.58
C GLU A 21 -1.77 10.04 -3.76
N SER A 22 -2.78 9.54 -4.45
CA SER A 22 -4.06 10.24 -4.68
C SER A 22 -4.78 10.57 -3.38
N ASN A 23 -4.54 9.80 -2.33
CA ASN A 23 -5.20 9.96 -1.04
C ASN A 23 -4.55 11.02 -0.14
N ILE A 24 -3.38 11.54 -0.50
CA ILE A 24 -2.66 12.59 0.25
C ILE A 24 -3.51 13.84 0.42
N THR A 25 -4.16 14.30 -0.64
CA THR A 25 -5.00 15.50 -0.60
C THR A 25 -6.14 15.36 0.42
N ARG A 26 -6.72 14.19 0.53
CA ARG A 26 -7.80 13.90 1.50
C ARG A 26 -7.27 13.88 2.94
N LEU A 27 -6.07 13.34 3.15
CA LEU A 27 -5.38 13.38 4.44
C LEU A 27 -5.07 14.84 4.84
N MET A 28 -4.52 15.64 3.94
CA MET A 28 -4.22 17.06 4.17
C MET A 28 -5.47 17.84 4.59
N ALA A 29 -6.59 17.66 3.91
CA ALA A 29 -7.85 18.31 4.25
C ALA A 29 -8.32 17.93 5.66
N LYS A 30 -8.13 16.67 6.07
CA LYS A 30 -8.48 16.22 7.42
C LYS A 30 -7.55 16.80 8.48
N ILE A 31 -6.26 16.93 8.20
CA ILE A 31 -5.29 17.61 9.09
C ILE A 31 -5.72 19.05 9.30
N ASP A 32 -6.10 19.77 8.23
CA ASP A 32 -6.58 21.15 8.33
C ASP A 32 -7.86 21.26 9.19
N GLU A 33 -8.79 20.32 9.02
CA GLU A 33 -10.00 20.24 9.87
C GLU A 33 -9.63 20.13 11.36
N VAL A 34 -8.70 19.21 11.70
CA VAL A 34 -8.26 19.02 13.09
C VAL A 34 -7.57 20.25 13.64
N LYS A 35 -6.62 20.81 12.90
CA LYS A 35 -5.90 22.03 13.31
C LYS A 35 -6.84 23.21 13.55
N ASN A 36 -7.81 23.39 12.66
CA ASN A 36 -8.82 24.47 12.80
C ASN A 36 -9.74 24.23 14.01
N ALA A 37 -10.12 23.00 14.28
CA ALA A 37 -11.01 22.66 15.39
C ALA A 37 -10.31 22.75 16.77
N THR A 38 -9.02 22.43 16.83
CA THR A 38 -8.26 22.31 18.08
C THR A 38 -7.34 23.49 18.36
N GLY A 39 -6.98 24.27 17.35
CA GLY A 39 -5.94 25.31 17.44
C GLY A 39 -4.52 24.76 17.48
N ALA A 40 -4.33 23.43 17.30
CA ALA A 40 -3.01 22.82 17.28
C ALA A 40 -2.23 23.22 16.02
N SER A 41 -0.92 23.39 16.16
CA SER A 41 -0.03 23.62 15.01
C SER A 41 0.30 22.33 14.25
N GLN A 42 0.37 21.22 14.96
CA GLN A 42 0.72 19.89 14.44
C GLN A 42 -0.26 18.84 14.95
N VAL A 43 -0.30 17.70 14.25
CA VAL A 43 -1.09 16.52 14.59
C VAL A 43 -0.19 15.28 14.72
N ASP A 44 -0.66 14.27 15.44
CA ASP A 44 -0.10 12.93 15.40
C ASP A 44 -0.88 12.09 14.40
N LEU A 45 -0.19 11.39 13.50
CA LEU A 45 -0.78 10.47 12.55
C LEU A 45 -0.58 9.03 13.02
N ILE A 46 -1.66 8.26 13.02
CA ILE A 46 -1.61 6.81 13.26
C ILE A 46 -2.21 6.12 12.05
N GLY A 47 -1.37 5.42 11.28
CA GLY A 47 -1.77 4.70 10.09
C GLY A 47 -1.70 3.19 10.27
N HIS A 48 -2.80 2.47 9.99
CA HIS A 48 -2.82 1.02 9.98
C HIS A 48 -2.76 0.49 8.54
N SER A 49 -1.95 -0.56 8.30
CA SER A 49 -1.82 -1.20 6.99
C SER A 49 -1.50 -0.16 5.89
N MET A 50 -2.22 -0.16 4.77
CA MET A 50 -2.06 0.81 3.67
C MET A 50 -2.24 2.27 4.13
N GLY A 51 -3.03 2.55 5.19
CA GLY A 51 -3.16 3.89 5.75
C GLY A 51 -1.85 4.47 6.29
N GLY A 52 -0.92 3.62 6.73
CA GLY A 52 0.43 4.04 7.10
C GLY A 52 1.28 4.41 5.89
N LEU A 53 1.04 3.81 4.72
CA LEU A 53 1.70 4.20 3.47
C LEU A 53 1.19 5.56 2.98
N VAL A 54 -0.12 5.81 3.05
CA VAL A 54 -0.71 7.14 2.73
C VAL A 54 -0.11 8.23 3.63
N ALA A 55 -0.04 7.96 4.94
CA ALA A 55 0.54 8.91 5.89
C ALA A 55 2.03 9.14 5.64
N ARG A 56 2.79 8.08 5.33
CA ARG A 56 4.20 8.17 4.98
C ARG A 56 4.41 8.95 3.67
N ALA A 57 3.62 8.66 2.64
CA ALA A 57 3.68 9.38 1.37
C ALA A 57 3.44 10.87 1.58
N TYR A 58 2.54 11.25 2.49
CA TYR A 58 2.32 12.66 2.84
C TYR A 58 3.56 13.29 3.47
N VAL A 59 4.13 12.70 4.54
CA VAL A 59 5.27 13.30 5.25
C VAL A 59 6.57 13.31 4.44
N GLN A 60 6.63 12.56 3.35
CA GLN A 60 7.74 12.57 2.38
C GLN A 60 7.44 13.43 1.14
N SER A 61 6.27 14.05 1.05
CA SER A 61 5.88 14.89 -0.09
C SER A 61 6.40 16.33 0.03
N ASP A 62 6.60 16.99 -1.10
CA ASP A 62 6.91 18.42 -1.15
C ASP A 62 5.84 19.27 -0.45
N GLY A 63 4.58 18.82 -0.47
CA GLY A 63 3.48 19.47 0.23
C GLY A 63 3.67 19.52 1.74
N TYR A 64 4.26 18.49 2.34
CA TYR A 64 4.57 18.45 3.76
C TYR A 64 5.70 19.43 4.13
N LEU A 65 6.75 19.53 3.32
CA LEU A 65 7.88 20.41 3.58
C LEU A 65 7.44 21.89 3.80
N ALA A 66 6.38 22.31 3.14
CA ALA A 66 5.81 23.65 3.29
C ALA A 66 4.89 23.79 4.52
N ARG A 67 4.37 22.67 5.04
CA ARG A 67 3.34 22.67 6.10
C ARG A 67 3.89 22.35 7.48
N ASP A 68 4.81 21.40 7.57
CA ASP A 68 5.43 20.91 8.83
C ASP A 68 4.38 20.71 9.95
N ASP A 69 3.29 20.02 9.61
CA ASP A 69 2.09 19.94 10.44
C ASP A 69 1.85 18.56 11.06
N VAL A 70 2.84 17.67 11.03
CA VAL A 70 2.84 16.36 11.69
C VAL A 70 3.95 16.29 12.72
N ALA A 71 3.59 16.07 13.98
CA ALA A 71 4.55 15.92 15.06
C ALA A 71 5.11 14.49 15.14
N HIS A 72 4.23 13.48 14.97
CA HIS A 72 4.61 12.08 15.01
C HIS A 72 3.82 11.28 13.97
N LEU A 73 4.51 10.35 13.30
CA LEU A 73 3.90 9.32 12.45
C LEU A 73 4.11 7.95 13.10
N ILE A 74 3.02 7.27 13.41
CA ILE A 74 3.01 5.91 13.94
C ILE A 74 2.35 4.99 12.92
N THR A 75 3.06 3.97 12.47
CA THR A 75 2.54 2.98 11.52
C THR A 75 2.36 1.63 12.19
N LEU A 76 1.23 0.98 11.94
CA LEU A 76 0.84 -0.30 12.53
C LEU A 76 0.61 -1.32 11.43
N GLY A 77 1.51 -2.29 11.28
CA GLY A 77 1.41 -3.33 10.26
C GLY A 77 1.37 -2.79 8.83
N SER A 78 1.98 -1.63 8.58
CA SER A 78 2.04 -1.05 7.25
C SER A 78 3.10 -1.75 6.38
N PRO A 79 2.74 -2.14 5.16
CA PRO A 79 3.64 -2.89 4.28
C PRO A 79 4.63 -1.95 3.56
N HIS A 80 5.61 -1.43 4.30
CA HIS A 80 6.58 -0.45 3.79
C HIS A 80 7.48 -0.95 2.66
N LEU A 81 7.60 -2.26 2.52
CA LEU A 81 8.33 -2.92 1.44
C LEU A 81 7.39 -3.65 0.47
N GLY A 82 6.09 -3.42 0.58
CA GLY A 82 5.06 -4.11 -0.18
C GLY A 82 4.50 -5.34 0.53
N ALA A 83 3.66 -6.08 -0.17
CA ALA A 83 3.00 -7.28 0.31
C ALA A 83 3.03 -8.36 -0.78
N SER A 84 3.58 -9.55 -0.48
CA SER A 84 3.68 -10.65 -1.46
C SER A 84 2.35 -11.06 -2.07
N LYS A 85 1.24 -10.91 -1.32
CA LYS A 85 -0.12 -11.21 -1.81
C LYS A 85 -0.60 -10.27 -2.92
N ALA A 86 -0.03 -9.08 -3.06
CA ALA A 86 -0.36 -8.16 -4.13
C ALA A 86 0.04 -8.69 -5.51
N TYR A 87 1.16 -9.40 -5.59
CA TYR A 87 1.70 -9.87 -6.87
C TYR A 87 0.76 -10.85 -7.61
N PRO A 88 0.30 -11.96 -7.00
CA PRO A 88 -0.64 -12.87 -7.70
C PRO A 88 -1.96 -12.18 -8.07
N THR A 89 -2.40 -11.21 -7.29
CA THR A 89 -3.60 -10.42 -7.62
C THR A 89 -3.34 -9.55 -8.84
N TRP A 90 -2.21 -8.87 -8.90
CA TRP A 90 -1.83 -7.99 -10.00
C TRP A 90 -1.55 -8.73 -11.31
N GLU A 91 -0.80 -9.84 -11.24
CA GLU A 91 -0.36 -10.59 -12.43
C GLU A 91 -1.41 -11.57 -12.95
N ALA A 92 -2.24 -12.14 -12.07
CA ALA A 92 -3.15 -13.22 -12.42
C ALA A 92 -4.61 -12.98 -11.99
N ALA A 93 -4.94 -11.78 -11.51
CA ALA A 93 -6.24 -11.48 -10.89
C ALA A 93 -6.64 -12.50 -9.81
N THR A 94 -5.66 -13.03 -9.07
CA THR A 94 -5.87 -14.05 -8.06
C THR A 94 -6.32 -13.42 -6.75
N LEU A 95 -7.60 -13.56 -6.42
CA LEU A 95 -8.20 -13.01 -5.20
C LEU A 95 -8.33 -14.06 -4.08
N TYR A 96 -7.92 -15.31 -4.33
CA TYR A 96 -8.20 -16.44 -3.45
C TYR A 96 -7.73 -16.24 -2.01
N GLU A 97 -6.51 -15.74 -1.82
CA GLU A 97 -5.92 -15.59 -0.49
C GLU A 97 -6.34 -14.29 0.24
N THR A 98 -6.97 -13.36 -0.47
CA THR A 98 -7.37 -12.07 0.08
C THR A 98 -8.80 -12.05 0.58
N LEU A 99 -9.61 -13.04 0.17
CA LEU A 99 -11.04 -13.14 0.53
C LEU A 99 -11.26 -14.07 1.72
N PRO A 100 -12.27 -13.81 2.57
CA PRO A 100 -12.74 -14.75 3.58
C PRO A 100 -13.11 -16.10 2.96
N GLU A 101 -12.98 -17.19 3.76
CA GLU A 101 -13.19 -18.57 3.29
C GLU A 101 -14.53 -18.80 2.57
N GLU A 102 -15.59 -18.12 3.02
CA GLU A 102 -16.93 -18.17 2.44
C GLU A 102 -16.99 -17.70 0.97
N TYR A 103 -16.01 -16.92 0.53
CA TYR A 103 -15.94 -16.39 -0.84
C TYR A 103 -14.92 -17.11 -1.71
N HIS A 104 -14.21 -18.12 -1.19
CA HIS A 104 -13.16 -18.83 -1.94
C HIS A 104 -13.67 -19.48 -3.23
N GLN A 105 -14.92 -19.99 -3.24
CA GLN A 105 -15.50 -20.58 -4.46
C GLN A 105 -15.70 -19.53 -5.55
N LEU A 106 -16.12 -18.32 -5.17
CA LEU A 106 -16.24 -17.20 -6.11
C LEU A 106 -14.88 -16.74 -6.61
N ALA A 107 -13.87 -16.72 -5.73
CA ALA A 107 -12.51 -16.41 -6.10
C ALA A 107 -11.91 -17.43 -7.09
N ILE A 108 -12.18 -18.73 -6.89
CA ILE A 108 -11.76 -19.77 -7.83
C ILE A 108 -12.40 -19.56 -9.20
N LEU A 109 -13.72 -19.30 -9.23
CA LEU A 109 -14.44 -19.01 -10.48
C LEU A 109 -13.88 -17.75 -11.16
N TRP A 110 -13.66 -16.69 -10.39
CA TRP A 110 -13.05 -15.45 -10.87
C TRP A 110 -11.67 -15.72 -11.50
N ASN A 111 -10.78 -16.42 -10.79
CA ASN A 111 -9.46 -16.76 -11.27
C ASN A 111 -9.49 -17.58 -12.56
N PHE A 112 -10.46 -18.50 -12.67
CA PHE A 112 -10.63 -19.31 -13.89
C PHE A 112 -11.07 -18.45 -15.09
N ILE A 113 -11.93 -17.47 -14.88
CA ILE A 113 -12.38 -16.54 -15.91
C ILE A 113 -11.24 -15.57 -16.27
N ALA A 114 -10.57 -15.02 -15.28
CA ALA A 114 -9.49 -14.04 -15.48
C ALA A 114 -8.32 -14.61 -16.29
N ARG A 115 -7.89 -15.84 -15.99
CA ARG A 115 -6.81 -16.50 -16.74
C ARG A 115 -7.09 -16.72 -18.22
N LYS A 116 -8.35 -16.68 -18.64
CA LYS A 116 -8.75 -16.87 -20.04
C LYS A 116 -9.09 -15.57 -20.76
N ASN A 117 -9.11 -14.46 -20.04
CA ASN A 117 -9.56 -13.19 -20.58
C ASN A 117 -8.64 -12.05 -20.10
N THR A 118 -7.77 -11.59 -20.99
CA THR A 118 -6.84 -10.47 -20.73
C THR A 118 -7.55 -9.17 -20.42
N ASP A 119 -8.80 -9.00 -20.89
CA ASP A 119 -9.59 -7.78 -20.64
C ASP A 119 -9.94 -7.66 -19.16
N ILE A 120 -10.22 -8.79 -18.47
CA ILE A 120 -10.53 -8.79 -17.03
C ILE A 120 -9.32 -8.34 -16.20
N LEU A 121 -8.11 -8.75 -16.56
CA LEU A 121 -6.90 -8.31 -15.87
C LEU A 121 -6.68 -6.80 -16.06
N PHE A 122 -6.89 -6.30 -17.26
CA PHE A 122 -6.84 -4.88 -17.55
C PHE A 122 -7.87 -4.10 -16.75
N GLU A 123 -9.12 -4.57 -16.71
CA GLU A 123 -10.19 -3.96 -15.92
C GLU A 123 -9.86 -3.94 -14.43
N LEU A 124 -9.38 -5.07 -13.85
CA LEU A 124 -8.97 -5.12 -12.44
C LEU A 124 -7.90 -4.08 -12.12
N ARG A 125 -6.85 -4.00 -12.94
CA ARG A 125 -5.77 -3.04 -12.76
C ARG A 125 -6.24 -1.59 -12.89
N SER A 126 -7.23 -1.35 -13.73
CA SER A 126 -7.84 -0.03 -13.89
C SER A 126 -8.75 0.34 -12.71
N MET A 127 -9.42 -0.65 -12.13
CA MET A 127 -10.35 -0.44 -11.00
C MET A 127 -9.64 -0.33 -9.66
N ILE A 128 -8.50 -1.02 -9.49
CA ILE A 128 -7.77 -1.09 -8.21
C ILE A 128 -6.27 -0.88 -8.46
N PRO A 129 -5.88 0.29 -8.95
CA PRO A 129 -4.46 0.59 -9.22
C PRO A 129 -3.58 0.55 -7.95
N SER A 130 -4.14 0.76 -6.76
CA SER A 130 -3.41 0.65 -5.48
C SER A 130 -2.72 -0.70 -5.25
N ILE A 131 -3.18 -1.77 -5.91
CA ILE A 131 -2.52 -3.08 -5.81
C ILE A 131 -1.09 -2.99 -6.36
N GLN A 132 -0.85 -2.19 -7.40
CA GLN A 132 0.49 -1.95 -7.93
C GLN A 132 1.40 -1.31 -6.87
N ASP A 133 0.87 -0.33 -6.13
CA ASP A 133 1.61 0.35 -5.05
C ASP A 133 1.92 -0.58 -3.87
N LEU A 134 1.25 -1.73 -3.79
CA LEU A 134 1.47 -2.75 -2.75
C LEU A 134 2.35 -3.92 -3.23
N LEU A 135 2.82 -3.92 -4.48
CA LEU A 135 3.76 -4.95 -4.94
C LEU A 135 5.03 -4.95 -4.08
N PRO A 136 5.61 -6.11 -3.81
CA PRO A 136 6.88 -6.18 -3.07
C PRO A 136 8.00 -5.45 -3.80
N THR A 137 8.84 -4.76 -3.03
CA THR A 137 10.09 -4.16 -3.51
C THR A 137 11.22 -5.20 -3.54
N ALA A 138 12.35 -4.86 -4.17
CA ALA A 138 13.55 -5.68 -4.17
C ALA A 138 14.00 -6.06 -2.74
N ASP A 139 13.82 -5.15 -1.78
CA ASP A 139 14.24 -5.34 -0.38
C ASP A 139 13.24 -6.15 0.45
N TYR A 140 12.09 -6.55 -0.12
CA TYR A 140 11.01 -7.25 0.62
C TYR A 140 11.48 -8.51 1.33
N LEU A 141 12.44 -9.24 0.74
CA LEU A 141 13.01 -10.47 1.30
C LEU A 141 14.44 -10.32 1.82
N ASP A 142 15.07 -9.17 1.63
CA ASP A 142 16.44 -8.91 2.09
C ASP A 142 16.53 -8.55 3.59
N LEU A 143 15.65 -9.12 4.40
CA LEU A 143 15.75 -9.05 5.87
C LEU A 143 16.91 -9.90 6.41
N GLY A 144 18.08 -9.85 5.73
CA GLY A 144 19.29 -10.59 6.10
C GLY A 144 19.31 -12.03 5.57
N GLN A 145 18.48 -12.36 4.60
CA GLN A 145 18.55 -13.63 3.87
C GLN A 145 19.04 -13.35 2.44
N LEU A 146 19.99 -14.15 1.99
CA LEU A 146 20.61 -14.11 0.64
C LEU A 146 19.63 -14.44 -0.52
N VAL A 147 18.33 -14.18 -0.36
CA VAL A 147 17.29 -14.64 -1.28
C VAL A 147 16.48 -13.43 -1.75
N THR A 148 16.69 -13.07 -3.01
CA THR A 148 16.06 -11.94 -3.69
C THR A 148 14.88 -12.39 -4.55
N GLY A 149 13.77 -12.81 -3.94
CA GLY A 149 12.57 -13.19 -4.68
C GLY A 149 11.47 -13.67 -3.75
N TYR A 150 10.21 -13.61 -4.16
CA TYR A 150 9.04 -14.00 -3.37
C TYR A 150 8.09 -14.94 -4.14
N LEU A 151 8.45 -15.31 -5.36
CA LEU A 151 7.76 -16.32 -6.14
C LEU A 151 8.67 -17.51 -6.39
N TYR A 152 8.09 -18.68 -6.46
CA TYR A 152 8.78 -19.92 -6.83
C TYR A 152 8.50 -20.25 -8.29
N ASP A 153 9.55 -20.65 -9.02
CA ASP A 153 9.42 -21.25 -10.33
C ASP A 153 9.20 -22.74 -10.16
N ASP A 154 7.99 -23.21 -10.43
CA ASP A 154 7.59 -24.61 -10.35
C ASP A 154 8.22 -25.47 -11.45
N THR A 155 8.84 -24.86 -12.46
CA THR A 155 9.54 -25.55 -13.56
C THR A 155 11.01 -25.82 -13.26
N GLU A 156 11.61 -25.10 -12.29
CA GLU A 156 13.04 -25.18 -11.94
C GLU A 156 13.31 -25.54 -10.48
N ASN A 157 12.72 -26.62 -9.97
CA ASN A 157 12.97 -27.15 -8.62
C ASN A 157 12.65 -26.15 -7.48
N ASP A 158 11.56 -25.44 -7.59
CA ASP A 158 11.12 -24.44 -6.59
C ASP A 158 12.17 -23.33 -6.32
N ALA A 159 12.95 -22.97 -7.32
CA ALA A 159 13.87 -21.86 -7.21
C ALA A 159 13.10 -20.53 -7.12
N LEU A 160 13.56 -19.64 -6.24
CA LEU A 160 12.96 -18.29 -6.15
C LEU A 160 13.25 -17.49 -7.42
N ILE A 161 12.21 -16.85 -7.97
CA ILE A 161 12.34 -15.94 -9.11
C ILE A 161 12.91 -14.62 -8.58
N PRO A 162 14.08 -14.18 -9.06
CA PRO A 162 14.61 -12.86 -8.68
C PRO A 162 13.63 -11.75 -9.07
N GLU A 163 13.47 -10.74 -8.22
CA GLU A 163 12.59 -9.60 -8.46
C GLU A 163 12.87 -8.92 -9.80
N ALA A 164 14.15 -8.80 -10.20
CA ALA A 164 14.55 -8.26 -11.50
C ALA A 164 13.98 -9.01 -12.73
N HIS A 165 13.52 -10.26 -12.55
CA HIS A 165 12.87 -11.05 -13.61
C HIS A 165 11.34 -10.96 -13.55
N MET A 166 10.77 -10.26 -12.58
CA MET A 166 9.34 -10.05 -12.49
C MET A 166 8.88 -9.00 -13.51
N VAL A 167 7.71 -9.22 -14.09
CA VAL A 167 7.18 -8.34 -15.15
C VAL A 167 6.86 -6.94 -14.62
N HIS A 168 6.37 -6.87 -13.37
CA HIS A 168 6.04 -5.62 -12.71
C HIS A 168 6.84 -5.49 -11.42
N GLN A 169 7.43 -4.33 -11.23
CA GLN A 169 8.19 -3.94 -10.05
C GLN A 169 7.50 -2.77 -9.35
N ASN A 170 7.77 -2.61 -8.07
CA ASN A 170 7.18 -1.51 -7.30
C ASN A 170 8.15 -0.34 -7.20
N ASP A 171 8.20 0.46 -8.25
CA ASP A 171 9.02 1.67 -8.27
C ASP A 171 8.54 2.69 -7.23
N TYR A 172 7.22 2.77 -7.00
CA TYR A 172 6.63 3.73 -6.07
C TYR A 172 7.13 3.55 -4.62
N LEU A 173 7.06 2.32 -4.07
CA LEU A 173 7.57 2.07 -2.73
C LEU A 173 9.10 2.13 -2.66
N THR A 174 9.78 1.78 -3.74
CA THR A 174 11.24 1.88 -3.83
C THR A 174 11.65 3.35 -3.73
N ASP A 175 11.03 4.24 -4.46
CA ASP A 175 11.29 5.68 -4.41
C ASP A 175 10.92 6.26 -3.05
N LEU A 176 9.78 5.87 -2.49
CA LEU A 176 9.34 6.28 -1.15
C LEU A 176 10.32 5.79 -0.07
N TYR A 177 10.89 4.60 -0.22
CA TYR A 177 11.89 4.05 0.70
C TYR A 177 13.23 4.80 0.60
N MET A 178 13.69 5.09 -0.61
CA MET A 178 14.93 5.84 -0.85
C MET A 178 14.84 7.30 -0.37
N GLY A 179 13.66 7.91 -0.41
CA GLY A 179 13.41 9.25 0.12
C GLY A 179 13.69 9.40 1.63
N VAL A 180 13.64 8.30 2.41
CA VAL A 180 14.01 8.32 3.84
C VAL A 180 15.50 8.60 4.06
N SER A 181 16.35 8.19 3.13
CA SER A 181 17.80 8.41 3.23
C SER A 181 18.22 9.85 2.93
N SER A 182 17.29 10.69 2.48
CA SER A 182 17.52 12.11 2.14
C SER A 182 16.94 13.09 3.17
N LEU A 183 16.23 12.59 4.19
CA LEU A 183 15.72 13.36 5.34
C LEU A 183 16.66 13.21 6.55
#